data_4c55b6ae00ace82b4beb91d1f9f4a46c
#
_entry.id   4c55b6ae00ace82b4beb91d1f9f4a46c
#
_cell.length_a   1.000
_cell.length_b   1.000
_cell.length_c   1.000
_cell.angle_alpha   90.00
_cell.angle_beta   90.00
_cell.angle_gamma   90.00
#
_symmetry.space_group_name_H-M   'P 1'
#
loop_
_entity.id
_entity.type
_entity.pdbx_description
1 polymer ?
#
loop_
_entity_poly.entity_id
_entity_poly.type
_entity_poly.pdbx_seq_one_letter_code
_entity_poly.pdbx_strand_id
1 'polypeptide(L)' 'MAKAPLSRPLAAFGLNVRKRRESLDLTQLEAAERADLDPTYISGIERGVRNPSLISIVRVAKALDITVSELCTGVRA' A
#
# COMPACT_ATOMS: atom_id res chain seq x y z
N MET A 1 20.65 3.30 -3.04
CA MET A 1 19.72 4.43 -2.95
C MET A 1 18.29 3.95 -3.26
N ALA A 2 17.32 4.48 -2.55
CA ALA A 2 15.93 4.13 -2.82
C ALA A 2 15.49 4.76 -4.15
N LYS A 3 14.65 4.05 -4.92
CA LYS A 3 14.04 4.61 -6.12
C LYS A 3 13.05 5.70 -5.74
N ALA A 4 12.97 6.74 -6.54
CA ALA A 4 11.92 7.74 -6.44
C ALA A 4 10.56 7.10 -6.81
N PRO A 5 9.44 7.59 -6.25
CA PRO A 5 8.12 7.13 -6.67
C PRO A 5 7.89 7.32 -8.17
N LEU A 6 7.14 6.39 -8.78
CA LEU A 6 6.83 6.43 -10.21
C LEU A 6 5.92 7.60 -10.59
N SER A 7 5.04 8.00 -9.66
CA SER A 7 4.07 9.08 -9.91
C SER A 7 3.55 9.62 -8.58
N ARG A 8 2.90 10.80 -8.63
CA ARG A 8 2.27 11.38 -7.44
C ARG A 8 1.17 10.50 -6.84
N PRO A 9 0.23 9.97 -7.63
CA PRO A 9 -0.81 9.11 -7.04
C PRO A 9 -0.23 7.85 -6.40
N LEU A 10 0.81 7.25 -6.97
CA LEU A 10 1.43 6.06 -6.38
C LEU A 10 2.19 6.39 -5.10
N ALA A 11 2.82 7.56 -5.04
CA ALA A 11 3.46 8.03 -3.81
C ALA A 11 2.43 8.26 -2.70
N ALA A 12 1.31 8.91 -3.03
CA ALA A 12 0.24 9.19 -2.08
C ALA A 12 -0.41 7.90 -1.57
N PHE A 13 -0.71 6.99 -2.49
CA PHE A 13 -1.30 5.69 -2.13
C PHE A 13 -0.35 4.89 -1.22
N GLY A 14 0.92 4.81 -1.60
CA GLY A 14 1.92 4.09 -0.81
C GLY A 14 2.05 4.64 0.61
N LEU A 15 2.01 5.95 0.76
CA LEU A 15 2.05 6.59 2.07
C LEU A 15 0.81 6.24 2.91
N ASN A 16 -0.37 6.23 2.28
CA ASN A 16 -1.61 5.82 2.96
C ASN A 16 -1.53 4.38 3.45
N VAL A 17 -1.01 3.48 2.63
CA VAL A 17 -0.80 2.07 3.01
C VAL A 17 0.12 1.97 4.21
N ARG A 18 1.25 2.64 4.16
CA ARG A 18 2.23 2.62 5.25
C ARG A 18 1.65 3.15 6.55
N LYS A 19 0.99 4.30 6.50
CA LYS A 19 0.39 4.92 7.69
C LYS A 19 -0.66 4.01 8.31
N ARG A 20 -1.52 3.41 7.49
CA ARG A 20 -2.54 2.49 7.99
C ARG A 20 -1.91 1.24 8.59
N ARG A 21 -0.92 0.67 7.92
CA ARG A 21 -0.20 -0.50 8.43
C ARG A 21 0.43 -0.20 9.79
N GLU A 22 1.14 0.91 9.89
CA GLU A 22 1.80 1.31 11.14
C GLU A 22 0.79 1.59 12.26
N SER A 23 -0.37 2.14 11.93
CA SER A 23 -1.44 2.40 12.92
C SER A 23 -1.99 1.10 13.53
N LEU A 24 -1.83 -0.02 12.83
CA LEU A 24 -2.26 -1.34 13.29
C LEU A 24 -1.11 -2.14 13.92
N ASP A 25 0.07 -1.52 14.07
CA ASP A 25 1.28 -2.16 14.58
C ASP A 25 1.69 -3.40 13.78
N LEU A 26 1.45 -3.37 12.46
CA LEU A 26 1.81 -4.47 11.57
C LEU A 26 3.15 -4.21 10.88
N THR A 27 3.95 -5.26 10.76
CA THR A 27 5.13 -5.22 9.89
C THR A 27 4.69 -5.37 8.43
N GLN A 28 5.58 -5.05 7.50
CA GLN A 28 5.32 -5.28 6.07
C GLN A 28 5.06 -6.76 5.79
N LEU A 29 5.80 -7.65 6.45
CA LEU A 29 5.60 -9.09 6.30
C LEU A 29 4.21 -9.51 6.76
N GLU A 30 3.77 -9.03 7.92
CA GLU A 30 2.44 -9.35 8.44
C GLU A 30 1.33 -8.84 7.52
N ALA A 31 1.46 -7.61 7.02
CA ALA A 31 0.49 -7.06 6.07
C ALA A 31 0.45 -7.88 4.78
N ALA A 32 1.61 -8.28 4.27
CA ALA A 32 1.72 -9.09 3.07
C ALA A 32 1.04 -10.46 3.26
N GLU A 33 1.26 -11.10 4.39
CA GLU A 33 0.63 -12.38 4.70
C GLU A 33 -0.89 -12.24 4.73
N ARG A 34 -1.41 -11.19 5.36
CA ARG A 34 -2.85 -10.92 5.41
C ARG A 34 -3.44 -10.65 4.02
N ALA A 35 -2.68 -9.98 3.16
CA ALA A 35 -3.12 -9.62 1.82
C ALA A 35 -2.89 -10.74 0.79
N ASP A 36 -2.19 -11.80 1.17
CA ASP A 36 -1.74 -12.86 0.27
C ASP A 36 -0.92 -12.27 -0.89
N LEU A 37 0.02 -11.41 -0.54
CA LEU A 37 0.94 -10.75 -1.45
C LEU A 37 2.38 -10.93 -0.98
N ASP A 38 3.32 -10.80 -1.90
CA ASP A 38 4.74 -10.86 -1.57
C ASP A 38 5.15 -9.63 -0.74
N PRO A 39 5.95 -9.80 0.33
CA PRO A 39 6.42 -8.65 1.12
C PRO A 39 7.18 -7.61 0.30
N THR A 40 7.94 -8.03 -0.70
CA THR A 40 8.66 -7.13 -1.60
C THR A 40 7.68 -6.24 -2.37
N TYR A 41 6.52 -6.81 -2.74
CA TYR A 41 5.47 -6.06 -3.43
C TYR A 41 4.84 -5.01 -2.50
N ILE A 42 4.55 -5.37 -1.25
CA ILE A 42 4.05 -4.43 -0.22
C ILE A 42 5.06 -3.29 -0.03
N SER A 43 6.34 -3.62 0.13
CA SER A 43 7.39 -2.61 0.26
C SER A 43 7.42 -1.67 -0.94
N GLY A 44 7.32 -2.22 -2.14
CA GLY A 44 7.29 -1.42 -3.38
C GLY A 44 6.07 -0.52 -3.48
N ILE A 45 4.91 -1.00 -3.03
CA ILE A 45 3.68 -0.19 -2.96
C ILE A 45 3.89 0.99 -2.01
N GLU A 46 4.42 0.74 -0.83
CA GLU A 46 4.62 1.80 0.17
C GLU A 46 5.61 2.86 -0.30
N ARG A 47 6.61 2.47 -1.08
CA ARG A 47 7.59 3.40 -1.64
C ARG A 47 7.10 4.09 -2.92
N GLY A 48 5.93 3.73 -3.44
CA GLY A 48 5.38 4.30 -4.66
C GLY A 48 6.09 3.85 -5.92
N VAL A 49 6.82 2.71 -5.89
CA VAL A 49 7.57 2.19 -7.03
C VAL A 49 6.88 0.98 -7.68
N ARG A 50 5.70 0.65 -7.24
CA ARG A 50 4.83 -0.37 -7.84
C ARG A 50 3.49 0.25 -8.18
N ASN A 51 2.91 -0.21 -9.26
CA ASN A 51 1.56 0.19 -9.70
C ASN A 51 0.63 -1.01 -9.47
N PRO A 52 0.02 -1.12 -8.28
CA PRO A 52 -0.78 -2.28 -7.96
C PRO A 52 -2.06 -2.33 -8.81
N SER A 53 -2.46 -3.55 -9.15
CA SER A 53 -3.75 -3.77 -9.78
C SER A 53 -4.87 -3.43 -8.81
N LEU A 54 -6.07 -3.19 -9.34
CA LEU A 54 -7.25 -2.97 -8.48
C LEU A 54 -7.46 -4.16 -7.54
N ILE A 55 -7.26 -5.38 -8.00
CA ILE A 55 -7.39 -6.57 -7.15
C ILE A 55 -6.38 -6.53 -6.00
N SER A 56 -5.13 -6.16 -6.27
CA SER A 56 -4.12 -6.02 -5.21
C SER A 56 -4.51 -4.93 -4.21
N ILE A 57 -5.06 -3.81 -4.68
CA ILE A 57 -5.54 -2.73 -3.82
C ILE A 57 -6.66 -3.22 -2.89
N VAL A 58 -7.60 -3.99 -3.44
CA VAL A 58 -8.70 -4.57 -2.65
C VAL A 58 -8.15 -5.52 -1.57
N ARG A 59 -7.16 -6.35 -1.92
CA ARG A 59 -6.51 -7.26 -0.97
C ARG A 59 -5.80 -6.50 0.15
N VAL A 60 -5.09 -5.44 -0.18
CA VAL A 60 -4.39 -4.60 0.80
C VAL A 60 -5.40 -3.91 1.73
N ALA A 61 -6.46 -3.35 1.18
CA ALA A 61 -7.51 -2.70 1.97
C ALA A 61 -8.13 -3.68 2.97
N LYS A 62 -8.46 -4.90 2.50
CA LYS A 62 -9.01 -5.94 3.36
C LYS A 62 -8.03 -6.33 4.48
N ALA A 63 -6.75 -6.51 4.13
CA ALA A 63 -5.70 -6.86 5.09
C ALA A 63 -5.53 -5.80 6.17
N LEU A 64 -5.73 -4.54 5.83
CA LEU A 64 -5.58 -3.40 6.73
C LEU A 64 -6.91 -2.95 7.37
N ASP A 65 -7.97 -3.71 7.16
CA ASP A 65 -9.31 -3.45 7.73
C ASP A 65 -9.78 -2.02 7.44
N ILE A 66 -9.73 -1.63 6.18
CA ILE A 66 -10.09 -0.30 5.71
C ILE A 66 -10.76 -0.44 4.34
N THR A 67 -11.59 0.51 3.95
CA THR A 67 -12.19 0.50 2.62
C THR A 67 -11.19 0.97 1.57
N VAL A 68 -11.37 0.56 0.32
CA VAL A 68 -10.56 1.05 -0.79
C VAL A 68 -10.69 2.58 -0.89
N SER A 69 -11.89 3.11 -0.70
CA SER A 69 -12.14 4.55 -0.72
C SER A 69 -11.29 5.28 0.32
N GLU A 70 -11.28 4.81 1.56
CA GLU A 70 -10.50 5.41 2.62
C GLU A 70 -9.00 5.29 2.37
N LEU A 71 -8.56 4.12 1.88
CA LEU A 71 -7.15 3.88 1.58
C LEU A 71 -6.65 4.78 0.45
N CYS A 72 -7.53 5.21 -0.44
CA CYS A 72 -7.20 6.09 -1.57
C CYS A 72 -7.45 7.57 -1.26
N THR A 73 -7.65 7.95 -0.01
CA THR A 73 -7.86 9.35 0.37
C THR A 73 -6.70 10.21 -0.11
N GLY A 74 -7.00 11.28 -0.86
CA GLY A 74 -6.00 12.20 -1.38
C GLY A 74 -5.19 11.67 -2.57
N VAL A 75 -5.51 10.49 -3.07
CA VAL A 75 -4.87 9.92 -4.26
C VAL A 75 -5.48 10.55 -5.50
N ARG A 76 -4.67 11.32 -6.24
CA ARG A 76 -5.12 12.01 -7.46
C ARG A 76 -3.90 12.35 -8.33
N ALA A 77 -4.18 12.71 -9.57
CA ALA A 77 -3.15 13.08 -10.53
C ALA A 77 -2.35 14.32 -10.12
#